data_32762fc2e4e2acc9c585212d3323223b
#
_entry.id   32762fc2e4e2acc9c585212d3323223b
#
_cell.length_a   1.000
_cell.length_b   1.000
_cell.length_c   1.000
_cell.angle_alpha   90.00
_cell.angle_beta   90.00
_cell.angle_gamma   90.00
#
_symmetry.space_group_name_H-M   'P 1'
#
loop_
_entity.id
_entity.type
_entity.pdbx_description
1 polymer ?
#
loop_
_entity_poly.entity_id
_entity_poly.type
_entity_poly.pdbx_seq_one_letter_code
_entity_poly.pdbx_strand_id
1 'polypeptide(L)'
;VSNIKKISENEFTAKVTKQPRYVRVEDCTACQLCEKACPVNVRDQYQFGLIGRKAAFIPFSICSPKAAAIDIDNCTLCGACEKVCPTNCIDFTQEVEVLDLHVKTVVIATGFDMFDAKKMPRYGYGQYKNVITALQMERELAPTRPFNTILRPGDGKVPDKIAYVLCVGSRDASVGNPICSQICCMYSIKQAQLLMGALPMAD
;
A
#
# COMPACT_ATOMS: atom_id res chain seq x y z
N VAL A 1 -11.62 12.74 1.55
CA VAL A 1 -12.97 13.31 1.31
C VAL A 1 -13.62 13.53 2.67
N SER A 2 -13.98 14.76 2.97
CA SER A 2 -14.55 15.15 4.27
C SER A 2 -16.07 15.29 4.23
N ASN A 3 -16.65 15.56 3.08
CA ASN A 3 -18.11 15.74 2.94
C ASN A 3 -18.56 15.44 1.51
N ILE A 4 -19.69 14.75 1.37
CA ILE A 4 -20.37 14.54 0.09
C ILE A 4 -21.84 14.96 0.28
N LYS A 5 -22.35 15.84 -0.56
CA LYS A 5 -23.76 16.27 -0.57
C LYS A 5 -24.38 16.00 -1.93
N LYS A 6 -25.55 15.39 -1.94
CA LYS A 6 -26.40 15.28 -3.13
C LYS A 6 -27.18 16.61 -3.31
N ILE A 7 -27.05 17.21 -4.47
CA ILE A 7 -27.74 18.45 -4.82
C ILE A 7 -29.01 18.14 -5.63
N SER A 8 -28.89 17.26 -6.62
CA SER A 8 -29.98 16.76 -7.43
C SER A 8 -29.78 15.28 -7.79
N GLU A 9 -30.61 14.73 -8.66
CA GLU A 9 -30.52 13.30 -9.05
C GLU A 9 -29.16 12.93 -9.65
N ASN A 10 -28.58 13.83 -10.44
CA ASN A 10 -27.30 13.62 -11.13
C ASN A 10 -26.28 14.73 -10.78
N GLU A 11 -26.32 15.26 -9.58
CA GLU A 11 -25.41 16.31 -9.15
C GLU A 11 -25.03 16.14 -7.69
N PHE A 12 -23.73 16.10 -7.44
CA PHE A 12 -23.14 15.99 -6.11
C PHE A 12 -22.03 17.01 -5.94
N THR A 13 -21.85 17.50 -4.73
CA THR A 13 -20.65 18.23 -4.33
C THR A 13 -19.83 17.38 -3.37
N ALA A 14 -18.52 17.36 -3.57
CA ALA A 14 -17.60 16.66 -2.69
C ALA A 14 -16.48 17.60 -2.25
N LYS A 15 -16.31 17.73 -0.92
CA LYS A 15 -15.17 18.45 -0.35
C LYS A 15 -14.01 17.51 -0.15
N VAL A 16 -12.90 17.77 -0.84
CA VAL A 16 -11.71 16.91 -0.86
C VAL A 16 -10.52 17.68 -0.31
N THR A 17 -9.87 17.12 0.69
CA THR A 17 -8.60 17.62 1.21
C THR A 17 -7.46 16.94 0.45
N LYS A 18 -6.71 17.73 -0.33
CA LYS A 18 -5.53 17.27 -1.07
C LYS A 18 -4.28 17.55 -0.23
N GLN A 19 -3.57 16.51 0.14
CA GLN A 19 -2.31 16.62 0.87
C GLN A 19 -1.18 17.00 -0.09
N PRO A 20 -0.22 17.81 0.34
CA PRO A 20 0.94 18.18 -0.46
C PRO A 20 1.81 16.95 -0.76
N ARG A 21 2.35 16.89 -1.96
CA ARG A 21 3.37 15.89 -2.35
C ARG A 21 4.79 16.41 -2.11
N TYR A 22 4.93 17.71 -1.88
CA TYR A 22 6.21 18.44 -1.84
C TYR A 22 7.03 18.31 -3.12
N VAL A 23 6.34 18.04 -4.23
CA VAL A 23 6.88 17.93 -5.58
C VAL A 23 5.86 18.52 -6.55
N ARG A 24 6.28 19.48 -7.39
CA ARG A 24 5.45 19.96 -8.50
C ARG A 24 5.37 18.87 -9.56
N VAL A 25 4.15 18.33 -9.75
CA VAL A 25 3.90 17.15 -10.58
C VAL A 25 4.18 17.42 -12.05
N GLU A 26 3.82 18.60 -12.52
CA GLU A 26 3.98 19.10 -13.89
C GLU A 26 5.45 19.22 -14.31
N ASP A 27 6.35 19.52 -13.36
CA ASP A 27 7.78 19.69 -13.60
C ASP A 27 8.58 18.39 -13.36
N CYS A 28 7.96 17.39 -12.75
CA CYS A 28 8.66 16.16 -12.34
C CYS A 28 8.82 15.18 -13.50
N THR A 29 10.06 14.88 -13.88
CA THR A 29 10.40 13.91 -14.94
C THR A 29 10.43 12.45 -14.46
N ALA A 30 10.16 12.18 -13.19
CA ALA A 30 10.24 10.86 -12.57
C ALA A 30 11.62 10.18 -12.74
N CYS A 31 12.71 10.94 -12.75
CA CYS A 31 14.08 10.44 -12.98
C CYS A 31 14.67 9.64 -11.79
N GLN A 32 14.02 9.61 -10.64
CA GLN A 32 14.42 8.89 -9.41
C GLN A 32 15.70 9.41 -8.72
N LEU A 33 16.29 10.53 -9.16
CA LEU A 33 17.48 11.06 -8.53
C LEU A 33 17.25 11.46 -7.07
N CYS A 34 16.08 12.04 -6.76
CA CYS A 34 15.67 12.38 -5.40
C CYS A 34 15.59 11.14 -4.49
N GLU A 35 15.08 10.02 -5.00
CA GLU A 35 15.00 8.76 -4.28
C GLU A 35 16.39 8.18 -4.00
N LYS A 36 17.28 8.17 -5.00
CA LYS A 36 18.68 7.71 -4.84
C LYS A 36 19.47 8.56 -3.85
N ALA A 37 19.25 9.87 -3.82
CA ALA A 37 19.94 10.79 -2.94
C ALA A 37 19.38 10.80 -1.50
N CYS A 38 18.15 10.31 -1.28
CA CYS A 38 17.52 10.35 0.02
C CYS A 38 18.20 9.37 1.01
N PRO A 39 18.70 9.86 2.18
CA PRO A 39 19.33 8.98 3.16
C PRO A 39 18.33 8.19 3.99
N VAL A 40 17.06 8.62 4.06
CA VAL A 40 16.05 8.06 4.95
C VAL A 40 15.40 6.83 4.35
N ASN A 41 15.37 5.72 5.09
CA ASN A 41 14.64 4.51 4.74
C ASN A 41 13.44 4.33 5.68
N VAL A 42 12.28 4.05 5.10
CA VAL A 42 11.03 3.78 5.81
C VAL A 42 10.39 2.50 5.29
N ARG A 43 9.45 1.93 6.03
CA ARG A 43 8.67 0.79 5.54
C ARG A 43 7.74 1.25 4.41
N ASP A 44 7.71 0.50 3.32
CA ASP A 44 6.79 0.77 2.22
C ASP A 44 5.37 0.32 2.60
N GLN A 45 4.50 1.27 2.85
CA GLN A 45 3.10 1.01 3.21
C GLN A 45 2.32 0.38 2.05
N TYR A 46 2.60 0.75 0.80
CA TYR A 46 1.97 0.14 -0.38
C TYR A 46 2.31 -1.35 -0.50
N GLN A 47 3.49 -1.75 -0.07
CA GLN A 47 3.93 -3.15 -0.01
C GLN A 47 3.63 -3.82 1.34
N PHE A 48 2.76 -3.25 2.16
CA PHE A 48 2.42 -3.75 3.51
C PHE A 48 3.66 -4.01 4.39
N GLY A 49 4.73 -3.23 4.21
CA GLY A 49 5.96 -3.34 4.99
C GLY A 49 6.86 -4.51 4.62
N LEU A 50 6.61 -5.22 3.51
CA LEU A 50 7.47 -6.30 3.00
C LEU A 50 8.85 -5.80 2.60
N ILE A 51 8.94 -4.57 2.09
CA ILE A 51 10.19 -3.89 1.74
C ILE A 51 10.28 -2.50 2.35
N GLY A 52 11.48 -1.91 2.30
CA GLY A 52 11.70 -0.50 2.57
C GLY A 52 11.59 0.35 1.32
N ARG A 53 11.26 1.64 1.50
CA ARG A 53 11.36 2.69 0.49
C ARG A 53 12.09 3.91 1.07
N LYS A 54 12.44 4.86 0.22
CA LYS A 54 12.99 6.14 0.67
C LYS A 54 11.87 7.09 1.13
N ALA A 55 12.20 8.11 1.94
CA ALA A 55 11.24 9.16 2.25
C ALA A 55 10.92 10.02 1.03
N ALA A 56 11.89 10.27 0.12
CA ALA A 56 11.62 10.76 -1.23
C ALA A 56 11.50 9.55 -2.16
N PHE A 57 10.36 9.35 -2.80
CA PHE A 57 10.06 8.10 -3.53
C PHE A 57 9.10 8.32 -4.70
N ILE A 58 9.11 7.38 -5.63
CA ILE A 58 8.03 7.21 -6.60
C ILE A 58 7.18 6.04 -6.12
N PRO A 59 5.84 6.19 -5.95
CA PRO A 59 5.00 5.18 -5.31
C PRO A 59 5.13 3.77 -5.93
N PHE A 60 5.11 3.69 -7.25
CA PHE A 60 5.36 2.47 -8.04
C PHE A 60 5.51 2.83 -9.53
N SER A 61 6.03 1.90 -10.33
CA SER A 61 6.45 2.16 -11.71
C SER A 61 5.35 2.65 -12.66
N ILE A 62 4.09 2.26 -12.40
CA ILE A 62 2.90 2.60 -13.22
C ILE A 62 1.95 3.56 -12.51
N CYS A 63 2.42 4.30 -11.50
CA CYS A 63 1.58 5.26 -10.79
C CYS A 63 1.13 6.43 -11.68
N SER A 64 -0.05 6.96 -11.38
CA SER A 64 -0.57 8.18 -12.01
C SER A 64 -0.96 9.19 -10.92
N PRO A 65 -0.41 10.41 -10.95
CA PRO A 65 0.63 10.91 -11.86
C PRO A 65 1.99 10.20 -11.62
N LYS A 66 2.79 10.01 -12.69
CA LYS A 66 4.14 9.47 -12.59
C LYS A 66 5.09 10.57 -12.12
N ALA A 67 5.09 10.83 -10.84
CA ALA A 67 5.90 11.84 -10.19
C ALA A 67 6.33 11.39 -8.80
N ALA A 68 7.44 11.93 -8.30
CA ALA A 68 7.90 11.69 -6.95
C ALA A 68 6.94 12.28 -5.91
N ALA A 69 7.08 11.81 -4.68
CA ALA A 69 6.45 12.36 -3.49
C ALA A 69 7.45 12.32 -2.33
N ILE A 70 7.26 13.17 -1.34
CA ILE A 70 8.06 13.17 -0.13
C ILE A 70 7.17 12.83 1.05
N ASP A 71 7.55 11.78 1.77
CA ASP A 71 6.95 11.38 3.04
C ASP A 71 7.46 12.34 4.13
N ILE A 72 6.74 13.42 4.33
CA ILE A 72 7.18 14.52 5.20
C ILE A 72 7.27 14.09 6.67
N ASP A 73 6.42 13.17 7.10
CA ASP A 73 6.37 12.67 8.48
C ASP A 73 7.65 11.92 8.86
N ASN A 74 8.33 11.34 7.88
CA ASN A 74 9.57 10.62 8.06
C ASN A 74 10.79 11.36 7.47
N CYS A 75 10.59 12.52 6.84
CA CYS A 75 11.64 13.29 6.21
C CYS A 75 12.48 14.06 7.24
N THR A 76 13.80 13.99 7.12
CA THR A 76 14.72 14.77 7.97
C THR A 76 15.01 16.18 7.45
N LEU A 77 14.35 16.62 6.37
CA LEU A 77 14.53 17.93 5.74
C LEU A 77 16.00 18.27 5.37
N CYS A 78 16.79 17.25 5.02
CA CYS A 78 18.22 17.42 4.73
C CYS A 78 18.53 18.14 3.40
N GLY A 79 17.52 18.39 2.54
CA GLY A 79 17.67 19.08 1.24
C GLY A 79 18.41 18.27 0.16
N ALA A 80 18.80 17.01 0.40
CA ALA A 80 19.55 16.21 -0.58
C ALA A 80 18.77 15.99 -1.89
N CYS A 81 17.46 15.73 -1.80
CA CYS A 81 16.58 15.55 -2.96
C CYS A 81 16.44 16.82 -3.80
N GLU A 82 16.42 18.00 -3.16
CA GLU A 82 16.32 19.30 -3.81
C GLU A 82 17.58 19.61 -4.62
N LYS A 83 18.77 19.37 -4.02
CA LYS A 83 20.07 19.63 -4.66
C LYS A 83 20.32 18.81 -5.93
N VAL A 84 19.75 17.60 -6.02
CA VAL A 84 19.97 16.71 -7.18
C VAL A 84 18.84 16.78 -8.20
N CYS A 85 17.79 17.55 -7.96
CA CYS A 85 16.64 17.63 -8.84
C CYS A 85 16.95 18.49 -10.09
N PRO A 86 17.00 17.92 -11.30
CA PRO A 86 17.38 18.67 -12.51
C PRO A 86 16.35 19.71 -12.91
N THR A 87 15.10 19.56 -12.50
CA THR A 87 14.00 20.48 -12.83
C THR A 87 13.59 21.36 -11.64
N ASN A 88 14.30 21.27 -10.52
CA ASN A 88 14.00 22.01 -9.29
C ASN A 88 12.52 21.87 -8.86
N CYS A 89 11.90 20.71 -9.11
CA CYS A 89 10.46 20.49 -8.84
C CYS A 89 10.15 20.16 -7.36
N ILE A 90 11.17 20.00 -6.51
CA ILE A 90 10.96 19.80 -5.06
C ILE A 90 10.52 21.14 -4.44
N ASP A 91 9.43 21.10 -3.67
CA ASP A 91 8.81 22.31 -3.13
C ASP A 91 8.21 22.02 -1.75
N PHE A 92 8.96 22.31 -0.71
CA PHE A 92 8.54 22.13 0.69
C PHE A 92 7.55 23.20 1.18
N THR A 93 7.24 24.22 0.36
CA THR A 93 6.27 25.27 0.72
C THR A 93 4.83 24.90 0.37
N GLN A 94 4.61 23.73 -0.27
CA GLN A 94 3.26 23.26 -0.58
C GLN A 94 2.44 23.06 0.70
N GLU A 95 1.20 23.56 0.67
CA GLU A 95 0.24 23.45 1.76
C GLU A 95 -0.92 22.52 1.40
N VAL A 96 -1.71 22.20 2.40
CA VAL A 96 -2.94 21.43 2.24
C VAL A 96 -3.96 22.25 1.45
N GLU A 97 -4.48 21.68 0.37
CA GLU A 97 -5.48 22.31 -0.49
C GLU A 97 -6.86 21.68 -0.25
N VAL A 98 -7.88 22.51 -0.09
CA VAL A 98 -9.26 22.04 0.02
C VAL A 98 -9.99 22.35 -1.29
N LEU A 99 -10.46 21.32 -1.96
CA LEU A 99 -11.16 21.38 -3.25
C LEU A 99 -12.65 21.11 -3.05
N ASP A 100 -13.48 21.95 -3.64
CA ASP A 100 -14.91 21.70 -3.78
C ASP A 100 -15.18 21.20 -5.21
N LEU A 101 -15.48 19.90 -5.34
CA LEU A 101 -15.69 19.25 -6.63
C LEU A 101 -17.18 19.11 -6.92
N HIS A 102 -17.58 19.45 -8.14
CA HIS A 102 -18.93 19.19 -8.67
C HIS A 102 -18.87 17.98 -9.59
N VAL A 103 -19.59 16.91 -9.24
CA VAL A 103 -19.54 15.64 -9.99
C VAL A 103 -20.96 15.11 -10.22
N LYS A 104 -21.13 14.37 -11.32
CA LYS A 104 -22.44 13.77 -11.68
C LYS A 104 -22.71 12.46 -10.94
N THR A 105 -21.65 11.74 -10.58
CA THR A 105 -21.76 10.42 -9.96
C THR A 105 -20.65 10.25 -8.92
N VAL A 106 -20.97 9.57 -7.83
CA VAL A 106 -20.02 9.17 -6.79
C VAL A 106 -19.98 7.65 -6.72
N VAL A 107 -18.78 7.07 -6.89
CA VAL A 107 -18.54 5.64 -6.70
C VAL A 107 -17.97 5.42 -5.30
N ILE A 108 -18.66 4.62 -4.50
CA ILE A 108 -18.23 4.26 -3.15
C ILE A 108 -17.37 2.99 -3.23
N ALA A 109 -16.08 3.12 -2.95
CA ALA A 109 -15.11 2.04 -2.99
C ALA A 109 -14.16 2.17 -1.79
N THR A 110 -14.71 2.06 -0.57
CA THR A 110 -14.02 2.37 0.69
C THR A 110 -13.13 1.25 1.21
N GLY A 111 -13.10 0.10 0.54
CA GLY A 111 -12.31 -1.05 0.96
C GLY A 111 -12.88 -1.72 2.22
N PHE A 112 -12.01 -2.29 3.03
CA PHE A 112 -12.34 -2.97 4.27
C PHE A 112 -11.20 -2.81 5.30
N ASP A 113 -11.53 -2.97 6.57
CA ASP A 113 -10.56 -2.99 7.64
C ASP A 113 -10.04 -4.41 7.87
N MET A 114 -8.71 -4.55 7.87
CA MET A 114 -8.08 -5.83 8.21
C MET A 114 -8.14 -6.10 9.72
N PHE A 115 -8.49 -7.33 10.07
CA PHE A 115 -8.29 -7.78 11.44
C PHE A 115 -6.79 -7.76 11.81
N ASP A 116 -6.46 -7.18 12.96
CA ASP A 116 -5.09 -7.22 13.48
C ASP A 116 -4.75 -8.63 13.98
N ALA A 117 -4.04 -9.40 13.16
CA ALA A 117 -3.67 -10.78 13.47
C ALA A 117 -2.75 -10.92 14.70
N LYS A 118 -2.15 -9.83 15.21
CA LYS A 118 -1.39 -9.84 16.47
C LYS A 118 -2.27 -10.11 17.68
N LYS A 119 -3.59 -9.84 17.57
CA LYS A 119 -4.56 -10.18 18.62
C LYS A 119 -4.76 -11.69 18.81
N MET A 120 -4.22 -12.51 17.89
CA MET A 120 -4.26 -13.96 17.96
C MET A 120 -2.84 -14.56 17.92
N PRO A 121 -2.06 -14.44 19.00
CA PRO A 121 -0.63 -14.80 19.03
C PRO A 121 -0.38 -16.29 18.74
N ARG A 122 -1.37 -17.16 18.90
CA ARG A 122 -1.31 -18.59 18.56
C ARG A 122 -0.96 -18.87 17.09
N TYR A 123 -1.19 -17.91 16.19
CA TYR A 123 -0.84 -18.02 14.77
C TYR A 123 0.55 -17.43 14.43
N GLY A 124 1.22 -16.81 15.41
CA GLY A 124 2.60 -16.36 15.29
C GLY A 124 2.84 -15.12 14.42
N TYR A 125 1.78 -14.41 13.98
CA TYR A 125 1.95 -13.18 13.22
C TYR A 125 2.63 -12.09 14.06
N GLY A 126 3.71 -11.52 13.51
CA GLY A 126 4.56 -10.55 14.22
C GLY A 126 5.63 -11.19 15.13
N GLN A 127 5.57 -12.51 15.36
CA GLN A 127 6.58 -13.29 16.07
C GLN A 127 7.51 -14.01 15.09
N TYR A 128 6.95 -14.68 14.09
CA TYR A 128 7.70 -15.37 13.05
C TYR A 128 7.67 -14.57 11.75
N LYS A 129 8.84 -14.29 11.17
CA LYS A 129 8.99 -13.44 9.98
C LYS A 129 8.28 -13.99 8.74
N ASN A 130 8.12 -15.33 8.64
CA ASN A 130 7.46 -15.99 7.51
C ASN A 130 5.95 -16.19 7.70
N VAL A 131 5.38 -15.67 8.79
CA VAL A 131 3.92 -15.61 8.97
C VAL A 131 3.45 -14.25 8.48
N ILE A 132 2.72 -14.25 7.38
CA ILE A 132 2.26 -13.05 6.69
C ILE A 132 0.74 -13.01 6.58
N THR A 133 0.18 -11.85 6.33
CA THR A 133 -1.26 -11.69 6.06
C THR A 133 -1.58 -12.02 4.60
N ALA A 134 -2.85 -12.31 4.32
CA ALA A 134 -3.32 -12.53 2.95
C ALA A 134 -3.06 -11.31 2.03
N LEU A 135 -3.13 -10.08 2.55
CA LEU A 135 -2.80 -8.88 1.77
C LEU A 135 -1.30 -8.75 1.47
N GLN A 136 -0.43 -9.19 2.37
CA GLN A 136 1.00 -9.29 2.07
C GLN A 136 1.27 -10.32 0.97
N MET A 137 0.61 -11.50 1.02
CA MET A 137 0.69 -12.48 -0.05
C MET A 137 0.14 -11.92 -1.39
N GLU A 138 -0.94 -11.14 -1.36
CA GLU A 138 -1.47 -10.49 -2.58
C GLU A 138 -0.44 -9.55 -3.20
N ARG A 139 0.38 -8.86 -2.39
CA ARG A 139 1.48 -8.04 -2.93
C ARG A 139 2.59 -8.87 -3.55
N GLU A 140 2.93 -10.02 -2.98
CA GLU A 140 3.89 -10.97 -3.55
C GLU A 140 3.41 -11.55 -4.89
N LEU A 141 2.10 -11.72 -5.06
CA LEU A 141 1.47 -12.27 -6.27
C LEU A 141 1.18 -11.22 -7.35
N ALA A 142 1.15 -9.94 -7.00
CA ALA A 142 0.76 -8.87 -7.91
C ALA A 142 1.79 -8.66 -9.04
N PRO A 143 1.36 -8.16 -10.21
CA PRO A 143 2.27 -7.79 -11.30
C PRO A 143 3.31 -6.73 -10.90
N THR A 144 2.95 -5.86 -9.93
CA THR A 144 3.83 -4.82 -9.36
C THR A 144 4.45 -5.26 -8.04
N ARG A 145 4.66 -6.56 -7.87
CA ARG A 145 5.27 -7.15 -6.67
C ARG A 145 6.67 -6.58 -6.37
N PRO A 146 7.10 -6.61 -5.09
CA PRO A 146 8.39 -6.04 -4.70
C PRO A 146 9.59 -6.79 -5.23
N PHE A 147 9.44 -8.11 -5.52
CA PHE A 147 10.52 -8.99 -5.98
C PHE A 147 10.14 -9.65 -7.30
N ASN A 148 11.13 -10.17 -8.04
CA ASN A 148 10.88 -10.88 -9.30
C ASN A 148 10.14 -12.21 -9.12
N THR A 149 10.19 -12.79 -7.93
CA THR A 149 9.50 -14.02 -7.55
C THR A 149 8.93 -13.90 -6.15
N ILE A 150 8.20 -14.92 -5.68
CA ILE A 150 7.65 -15.01 -4.33
C ILE A 150 8.76 -15.43 -3.38
N LEU A 151 9.01 -14.64 -2.35
CA LEU A 151 10.09 -14.86 -1.39
C LEU A 151 9.57 -14.84 0.04
N ARG A 152 10.16 -15.68 0.88
CA ARG A 152 9.91 -15.66 2.33
C ARG A 152 10.51 -14.37 2.94
N PRO A 153 9.75 -13.55 3.66
CA PRO A 153 10.27 -12.31 4.23
C PRO A 153 11.42 -12.49 5.24
N GLY A 154 11.50 -13.67 5.85
CA GLY A 154 12.49 -13.98 6.89
C GLY A 154 13.91 -14.18 6.39
N ASP A 155 14.08 -14.76 5.20
CA ASP A 155 15.39 -15.19 4.67
C ASP A 155 15.56 -14.99 3.17
N GLY A 156 14.55 -14.45 2.47
CA GLY A 156 14.61 -14.17 1.03
C GLY A 156 14.68 -15.42 0.15
N LYS A 157 14.33 -16.60 0.66
CA LYS A 157 14.30 -17.83 -0.13
C LYS A 157 12.91 -18.07 -0.72
N VAL A 158 12.85 -18.79 -1.82
CA VAL A 158 11.59 -19.30 -2.38
C VAL A 158 10.98 -20.30 -1.39
N PRO A 159 9.67 -20.21 -1.07
CA PRO A 159 9.04 -21.17 -0.17
C PRO A 159 8.85 -22.53 -0.86
N ASP A 160 9.15 -23.61 -0.12
CA ASP A 160 8.86 -24.98 -0.54
C ASP A 160 7.46 -25.44 -0.12
N LYS A 161 6.95 -24.87 0.99
CA LYS A 161 5.63 -25.19 1.56
C LYS A 161 4.92 -23.93 2.01
N ILE A 162 3.64 -23.83 1.68
CA ILE A 162 2.78 -22.70 2.02
C ILE A 162 1.50 -23.21 2.64
N ALA A 163 1.18 -22.73 3.84
CA ALA A 163 -0.06 -23.09 4.53
C ALA A 163 -0.96 -21.86 4.71
N TYR A 164 -2.24 -22.01 4.40
CA TYR A 164 -3.26 -20.99 4.63
C TYR A 164 -4.03 -21.28 5.91
N VAL A 165 -4.02 -20.34 6.85
CA VAL A 165 -4.86 -20.39 8.05
C VAL A 165 -6.06 -19.47 7.84
N LEU A 166 -7.24 -20.08 7.75
CA LEU A 166 -8.50 -19.38 7.50
C LEU A 166 -9.20 -18.97 8.81
N CYS A 167 -10.19 -18.10 8.70
CA CYS A 167 -11.04 -17.61 9.79
C CYS A 167 -10.26 -16.88 10.92
N VAL A 168 -9.08 -16.32 10.64
CA VAL A 168 -8.36 -15.49 11.61
C VAL A 168 -9.11 -14.17 11.78
N GLY A 169 -9.71 -13.96 12.96
CA GLY A 169 -10.54 -12.78 13.26
C GLY A 169 -11.96 -12.81 12.71
N SER A 170 -12.43 -13.98 12.21
CA SER A 170 -13.83 -14.20 11.86
C SER A 170 -14.28 -15.60 12.29
N ARG A 171 -15.59 -15.81 12.48
CA ARG A 171 -16.16 -17.02 13.09
C ARG A 171 -15.56 -17.32 14.47
N ASP A 172 -15.21 -16.27 15.20
CA ASP A 172 -14.55 -16.37 16.50
C ASP A 172 -15.14 -15.33 17.46
N ALA A 173 -15.97 -15.80 18.39
CA ALA A 173 -16.59 -14.96 19.40
C ALA A 173 -15.57 -14.36 20.38
N SER A 174 -14.40 -15.00 20.56
CA SER A 174 -13.37 -14.53 21.51
C SER A 174 -12.73 -13.19 21.09
N VAL A 175 -12.83 -12.85 19.80
CA VAL A 175 -12.37 -11.56 19.24
C VAL A 175 -13.53 -10.65 18.81
N GLY A 176 -14.74 -10.95 19.25
CA GLY A 176 -15.93 -10.13 19.00
C GLY A 176 -16.54 -10.27 17.60
N ASN A 177 -16.14 -11.27 16.82
CA ASN A 177 -16.65 -11.49 15.46
C ASN A 177 -17.09 -12.95 15.23
N PRO A 178 -18.31 -13.35 15.67
CA PRO A 178 -18.79 -14.72 15.54
C PRO A 178 -19.22 -15.11 14.12
N ILE A 179 -19.40 -14.13 13.22
CA ILE A 179 -19.89 -14.35 11.87
C ILE A 179 -18.76 -14.58 10.85
N CYS A 180 -19.10 -15.20 9.72
CA CYS A 180 -18.18 -15.40 8.61
C CYS A 180 -18.03 -14.11 7.78
N SER A 181 -16.81 -13.76 7.40
CA SER A 181 -16.54 -12.65 6.49
C SER A 181 -16.96 -12.93 5.04
N GLN A 182 -17.26 -14.17 4.69
CA GLN A 182 -17.75 -14.66 3.38
C GLN A 182 -16.81 -14.40 2.19
N ILE A 183 -15.59 -13.97 2.42
CA ILE A 183 -14.63 -13.63 1.36
C ILE A 183 -13.32 -14.40 1.46
N CYS A 184 -12.84 -14.71 2.67
CA CYS A 184 -11.49 -15.22 2.88
C CYS A 184 -11.22 -16.58 2.22
N CYS A 185 -12.20 -17.49 2.16
CA CYS A 185 -12.03 -18.78 1.49
C CYS A 185 -11.80 -18.62 -0.02
N MET A 186 -12.63 -17.83 -0.70
CA MET A 186 -12.48 -17.57 -2.14
C MET A 186 -11.17 -16.84 -2.45
N TYR A 187 -10.81 -15.89 -1.60
CA TYR A 187 -9.57 -15.16 -1.73
C TYR A 187 -8.33 -16.06 -1.61
N SER A 188 -8.32 -16.95 -0.62
CA SER A 188 -7.23 -17.92 -0.41
C SER A 188 -7.13 -18.95 -1.51
N ILE A 189 -8.24 -19.46 -2.03
CA ILE A 189 -8.27 -20.39 -3.17
C ILE A 189 -7.69 -19.72 -4.42
N LYS A 190 -8.08 -18.46 -4.71
CA LYS A 190 -7.50 -17.67 -5.81
C LYS A 190 -5.99 -17.54 -5.67
N GLN A 191 -5.52 -17.20 -4.47
CA GLN A 191 -4.08 -17.07 -4.21
C GLN A 191 -3.35 -18.39 -4.39
N ALA A 192 -3.91 -19.50 -3.88
CA ALA A 192 -3.35 -20.83 -4.07
C ALA A 192 -3.22 -21.21 -5.55
N GLN A 193 -4.23 -20.93 -6.37
CA GLN A 193 -4.17 -21.15 -7.82
C GLN A 193 -3.04 -20.34 -8.50
N LEU A 194 -2.87 -19.07 -8.09
CA LEU A 194 -1.78 -18.23 -8.61
C LEU A 194 -0.40 -18.75 -8.15
N LEU A 195 -0.31 -19.24 -6.92
CA LEU A 195 0.91 -19.86 -6.38
C LEU A 195 1.30 -21.12 -7.13
N MET A 196 0.35 -22.00 -7.43
CA MET A 196 0.60 -23.21 -8.24
C MET A 196 1.20 -22.88 -9.60
N GLY A 197 0.77 -21.76 -10.22
CA GLY A 197 1.35 -21.30 -11.49
C GLY A 197 2.74 -20.65 -11.33
N ALA A 198 2.97 -19.97 -10.23
CA ALA A 198 4.22 -19.23 -9.97
C ALA A 198 5.32 -20.09 -9.34
N LEU A 199 4.94 -21.10 -8.56
CA LEU A 199 5.82 -22.00 -7.79
C LEU A 199 5.36 -23.46 -7.97
N PRO A 200 5.55 -24.06 -9.15
CA PRO A 200 4.98 -25.39 -9.46
C PRO A 200 5.57 -26.54 -8.63
N MET A 201 6.66 -26.30 -7.88
CA MET A 201 7.32 -27.28 -7.02
C MET A 201 7.02 -27.07 -5.52
N ALA A 202 6.18 -26.11 -5.16
CA ALA A 202 5.80 -25.87 -3.77
C ALA A 202 4.51 -26.64 -3.41
N ASP A 203 4.48 -27.17 -2.17
CA ASP A 203 3.32 -27.86 -1.54
C ASP A 203 2.41 -26.85 -0.79
#